data_da7a3aeb4a3334320cb7d86fd319db12
#
_entry.id   da7a3aeb4a3334320cb7d86fd319db12
#
_cell.length_a   1.000
_cell.length_b   1.000
_cell.length_c   1.000
_cell.angle_alpha   90.00
_cell.angle_beta   90.00
_cell.angle_gamma   90.00
#
_symmetry.space_group_name_H-M   'P 1'
#
loop_
_entity.id
_entity.type
_entity.pdbx_description
1 polymer ?
#
loop_
_entity_poly.entity_id
_entity_poly.type
_entity_poly.pdbx_seq_one_letter_code
_entity_poly.pdbx_strand_id
1 'polypeptide(L)'
;MQIQIKCLNKFRPLIEKRKRVKIILGGRASTKTTFVADYVAACMTAGQLWCGGREFQNSIDESVHRTLQDEIQRLDIPGFEFSRTDMTHQSGGRIFYRGLARNILSLKGILSGVDGLWVEEGEGLSEDTLRIMTASTRATAADFDAAVAAGIPLEEMKTPEIWITMNRGSRSDPISKKYLARAERDLERHQYYEDDELIVIEANYNDMPREWFLASGLETERASDFEHMTRQQYEHKWLGNYLEAVDDAIIQPEWFDACIDAHVKLGFKPAGRKVVSHDPSDNGADDKGLAYRHGCVFFDVQARSFGDVSEGCDWATDYAIQVQAQDFIWDADGLGLGLRRQVADNFTGQSIRQELFRGSAGVDKPEAMWQMIDDNSARPIPNKDAFKNRRAQA
;
A
#
# COMPACT_ATOMS: atom_id res chain seq x y z
N MET A 1 -36.03 14.30 10.53
CA MET A 1 -35.11 15.46 10.70
C MET A 1 -34.39 15.68 9.36
N GLN A 2 -34.26 16.94 8.91
CA GLN A 2 -33.53 17.24 7.68
C GLN A 2 -32.11 17.64 8.07
N ILE A 3 -31.12 16.82 7.69
CA ILE A 3 -29.70 17.11 7.92
C ILE A 3 -29.17 17.85 6.70
N GLN A 4 -28.58 19.01 6.91
CA GLN A 4 -27.98 19.80 5.85
C GLN A 4 -26.46 19.63 5.86
N ILE A 5 -25.94 18.92 4.87
CA ILE A 5 -24.49 18.71 4.67
C ILE A 5 -23.97 19.81 3.73
N LYS A 6 -22.95 20.55 4.19
CA LYS A 6 -22.22 21.49 3.34
C LYS A 6 -21.00 20.79 2.76
N CYS A 7 -20.99 20.54 1.47
CA CYS A 7 -19.89 19.87 0.77
C CYS A 7 -19.53 20.56 -0.53
N LEU A 8 -18.43 20.16 -1.13
CA LEU A 8 -18.06 20.60 -2.48
C LEU A 8 -19.08 20.07 -3.49
N ASN A 9 -19.50 20.91 -4.43
CA ASN A 9 -20.47 20.51 -5.46
C ASN A 9 -20.02 19.28 -6.26
N LYS A 10 -18.71 19.10 -6.44
CA LYS A 10 -18.15 17.94 -7.13
C LYS A 10 -18.42 16.60 -6.42
N PHE A 11 -18.72 16.60 -5.11
CA PHE A 11 -19.09 15.37 -4.38
C PHE A 11 -20.55 14.94 -4.57
N ARG A 12 -21.38 15.79 -5.14
CA ARG A 12 -22.81 15.52 -5.34
C ARG A 12 -23.10 14.20 -6.06
N PRO A 13 -22.36 13.78 -7.12
CA PRO A 13 -22.57 12.49 -7.77
C PRO A 13 -22.38 11.28 -6.85
N LEU A 14 -21.53 11.40 -5.81
CA LEU A 14 -21.32 10.32 -4.84
C LEU A 14 -22.57 10.03 -3.99
N ILE A 15 -23.42 11.05 -3.77
CA ILE A 15 -24.68 10.90 -3.02
C ILE A 15 -25.81 10.45 -3.96
N GLU A 16 -25.90 11.03 -5.15
CA GLU A 16 -27.01 10.83 -6.07
C GLU A 16 -26.94 9.51 -6.83
N LYS A 17 -25.72 9.00 -7.08
CA LYS A 17 -25.52 7.79 -7.87
C LYS A 17 -25.13 6.62 -6.99
N ARG A 18 -25.77 5.48 -7.23
CA ARG A 18 -25.44 4.23 -6.54
C ARG A 18 -24.39 3.48 -7.33
N LYS A 19 -23.23 3.29 -6.73
CA LYS A 19 -22.11 2.53 -7.28
C LYS A 19 -21.51 1.65 -6.20
N ARG A 20 -21.01 0.51 -6.63
CA ARG A 20 -20.37 -0.45 -5.72
C ARG A 20 -19.17 0.13 -5.01
N VAL A 21 -18.35 0.90 -5.73
CA VAL A 21 -17.12 1.50 -5.22
C VAL A 21 -17.13 2.99 -5.51
N LYS A 22 -16.85 3.78 -4.48
CA LYS A 22 -16.77 5.24 -4.55
C LYS A 22 -15.44 5.68 -3.97
N ILE A 23 -14.60 6.30 -4.78
CA ILE A 23 -13.26 6.72 -4.38
C ILE A 23 -13.18 8.25 -4.42
N ILE A 24 -12.69 8.83 -3.34
CA ILE A 24 -12.38 10.25 -3.26
C ILE A 24 -10.87 10.39 -3.12
N LEU A 25 -10.25 10.92 -4.18
CA LEU A 25 -8.84 11.23 -4.24
C LEU A 25 -8.61 12.68 -3.80
N GLY A 26 -7.46 12.93 -3.21
CA GLY A 26 -7.04 14.31 -2.99
C GLY A 26 -5.98 14.46 -1.93
N GLY A 27 -5.24 15.53 -2.06
CA GLY A 27 -4.23 15.94 -1.10
C GLY A 27 -4.81 16.43 0.23
N ARG A 28 -3.97 17.10 0.99
CA ARG A 28 -4.35 17.71 2.27
C ARG A 28 -5.40 18.81 2.06
N ALA A 29 -6.27 19.00 3.04
CA ALA A 29 -7.35 19.99 3.01
C ALA A 29 -8.37 19.82 1.86
N SER A 30 -8.54 18.62 1.34
CA SER A 30 -9.52 18.33 0.27
C SER A 30 -10.95 18.09 0.78
N THR A 31 -11.19 18.14 2.09
CA THR A 31 -12.48 17.84 2.75
C THR A 31 -13.04 16.43 2.54
N LYS A 32 -12.29 15.52 1.92
CA LYS A 32 -12.77 14.17 1.59
C LYS A 32 -13.24 13.38 2.81
N THR A 33 -12.43 13.36 3.88
CA THR A 33 -12.74 12.63 5.13
C THR A 33 -13.94 13.22 5.85
N THR A 34 -13.99 14.56 5.98
CA THR A 34 -15.13 15.31 6.54
C THR A 34 -16.43 15.04 5.80
N PHE A 35 -16.40 15.07 4.46
CA PHE A 35 -17.57 14.78 3.65
C PHE A 35 -18.11 13.36 3.85
N VAL A 36 -17.22 12.35 3.88
CA VAL A 36 -17.66 10.96 4.11
C VAL A 36 -18.17 10.79 5.54
N ALA A 37 -17.57 11.44 6.53
CA ALA A 37 -18.06 11.44 7.91
C ALA A 37 -19.47 12.02 8.00
N ASP A 38 -19.72 13.18 7.39
CA ASP A 38 -21.06 13.80 7.34
C ASP A 38 -22.09 12.87 6.66
N TYR A 39 -21.69 12.23 5.55
CA TYR A 39 -22.56 11.30 4.82
C TYR A 39 -22.88 10.06 5.65
N VAL A 40 -21.88 9.45 6.29
CA VAL A 40 -22.06 8.29 7.17
C VAL A 40 -22.93 8.63 8.36
N ALA A 41 -22.73 9.79 9.00
CA ALA A 41 -23.61 10.27 10.08
C ALA A 41 -25.07 10.36 9.63
N ALA A 42 -25.32 10.92 8.45
CA ALA A 42 -26.67 10.98 7.88
C ALA A 42 -27.26 9.57 7.60
N CYS A 43 -26.45 8.65 7.07
CA CYS A 43 -26.86 7.27 6.85
C CYS A 43 -27.22 6.53 8.15
N MET A 44 -26.47 6.79 9.22
CA MET A 44 -26.78 6.21 10.53
C MET A 44 -28.12 6.71 11.09
N THR A 45 -28.50 7.96 10.84
CA THR A 45 -29.85 8.45 11.24
C THR A 45 -30.98 7.74 10.50
N ALA A 46 -30.70 7.14 9.35
CA ALA A 46 -31.62 6.29 8.60
C ALA A 46 -31.57 4.80 9.00
N GLY A 47 -30.84 4.45 10.06
CA GLY A 47 -30.76 3.08 10.57
C GLY A 47 -29.70 2.20 9.90
N GLN A 48 -28.77 2.76 9.13
CA GLN A 48 -27.79 1.97 8.40
C GLN A 48 -26.63 1.49 9.28
N LEU A 49 -26.10 0.31 8.94
CA LEU A 49 -24.93 -0.31 9.55
C LEU A 49 -23.68 -0.07 8.70
N TRP A 50 -22.67 0.56 9.27
CA TRP A 50 -21.41 0.87 8.61
C TRP A 50 -20.22 0.23 9.32
N CYS A 51 -19.17 -0.06 8.53
CA CYS A 51 -17.86 -0.40 9.04
C CYS A 51 -16.86 0.68 8.62
N GLY A 52 -16.12 1.24 9.58
CA GLY A 52 -14.96 2.09 9.33
C GLY A 52 -13.68 1.24 9.38
N GLY A 53 -12.80 1.38 8.39
CA GLY A 53 -11.60 0.58 8.28
C GLY A 53 -10.36 1.34 7.82
N ARG A 54 -9.20 0.86 8.25
CA ARG A 54 -7.86 1.14 7.73
C ARG A 54 -7.08 -0.16 7.66
N GLU A 55 -5.95 -0.18 6.94
CA GLU A 55 -5.10 -1.38 6.91
C GLU A 55 -4.74 -1.83 8.34
N PHE A 56 -4.28 -0.92 9.20
CA PHE A 56 -3.92 -1.22 10.59
C PHE A 56 -4.85 -0.54 11.61
N GLN A 57 -5.22 -1.26 12.65
CA GLN A 57 -6.19 -0.80 13.65
C GLN A 57 -5.69 0.35 14.52
N ASN A 58 -4.39 0.43 14.80
CA ASN A 58 -3.83 1.40 15.76
C ASN A 58 -4.05 2.87 15.36
N SER A 59 -4.35 3.14 14.09
CA SER A 59 -4.60 4.49 13.56
C SER A 59 -6.09 4.84 13.42
N ILE A 60 -7.01 3.89 13.63
CA ILE A 60 -8.46 4.10 13.43
C ILE A 60 -9.07 4.89 14.59
N ASP A 61 -8.69 4.54 15.83
CA ASP A 61 -9.29 5.14 17.04
C ASP A 61 -9.00 6.64 17.15
N GLU A 62 -7.89 7.10 16.57
CA GLU A 62 -7.46 8.50 16.68
C GLU A 62 -7.92 9.40 15.52
N SER A 63 -8.32 8.85 14.38
CA SER A 63 -8.65 9.66 13.20
C SER A 63 -10.10 9.50 12.73
N VAL A 64 -10.51 8.31 12.27
CA VAL A 64 -11.85 8.12 11.68
C VAL A 64 -12.94 8.29 12.73
N HIS A 65 -12.75 7.66 13.89
CA HIS A 65 -13.70 7.75 14.99
C HIS A 65 -13.85 9.20 15.48
N ARG A 66 -12.72 9.87 15.75
CA ARG A 66 -12.72 11.25 16.20
C ARG A 66 -13.33 12.20 15.18
N THR A 67 -12.94 12.08 13.91
CA THR A 67 -13.50 12.92 12.84
C THR A 67 -15.03 12.77 12.76
N LEU A 68 -15.53 11.53 12.78
CA LEU A 68 -16.98 11.32 12.74
C LEU A 68 -17.70 11.89 13.97
N GLN A 69 -17.11 11.75 15.16
CA GLN A 69 -17.66 12.34 16.39
C GLN A 69 -17.70 13.87 16.32
N ASP A 70 -16.61 14.48 15.89
CA ASP A 70 -16.51 15.94 15.74
C ASP A 70 -17.55 16.46 14.73
N GLU A 71 -17.76 15.75 13.62
CA GLU A 71 -18.73 16.12 12.60
C GLU A 71 -20.19 15.95 13.08
N ILE A 72 -20.50 14.87 13.80
CA ILE A 72 -21.84 14.70 14.42
C ILE A 72 -22.15 15.84 15.38
N GLN A 73 -21.16 16.26 16.19
CA GLN A 73 -21.29 17.37 17.13
C GLN A 73 -21.42 18.70 16.38
N ARG A 74 -20.61 18.94 15.34
CA ARG A 74 -20.68 20.14 14.49
C ARG A 74 -22.03 20.30 13.81
N LEU A 75 -22.61 19.19 13.33
CA LEU A 75 -23.94 19.18 12.68
C LEU A 75 -25.10 19.21 13.68
N ASP A 76 -24.82 19.16 14.97
CA ASP A 76 -25.81 19.12 16.07
C ASP A 76 -26.89 18.02 15.85
N ILE A 77 -26.43 16.81 15.49
CA ILE A 77 -27.34 15.69 15.23
C ILE A 77 -27.62 14.97 16.56
N PRO A 78 -28.85 15.01 17.07
CA PRO A 78 -29.21 14.38 18.34
C PRO A 78 -29.33 12.86 18.19
N GLY A 79 -29.33 12.15 19.31
CA GLY A 79 -29.63 10.71 19.39
C GLY A 79 -28.46 9.79 19.12
N PHE A 80 -27.24 10.33 19.12
CA PHE A 80 -26.02 9.52 19.05
C PHE A 80 -25.48 9.17 20.44
N GLU A 81 -25.02 7.93 20.57
CA GLU A 81 -24.23 7.43 21.70
C GLU A 81 -22.84 7.04 21.19
N PHE A 82 -21.81 7.45 21.92
CA PHE A 82 -20.42 7.24 21.55
C PHE A 82 -19.77 6.23 22.52
N SER A 83 -19.23 5.15 22.01
CA SER A 83 -18.36 4.26 22.75
C SER A 83 -16.93 4.30 22.17
N ARG A 84 -16.00 3.64 22.82
CA ARG A 84 -14.61 3.57 22.32
C ARG A 84 -14.48 2.82 20.98
N THR A 85 -15.37 1.90 20.68
CA THR A 85 -15.25 0.96 19.57
C THR A 85 -16.31 1.11 18.49
N ASP A 86 -17.36 1.87 18.80
CA ASP A 86 -18.50 2.08 17.91
C ASP A 86 -19.26 3.37 18.24
N MET A 87 -20.14 3.76 17.37
CA MET A 87 -21.14 4.80 17.59
C MET A 87 -22.49 4.24 17.16
N THR A 88 -23.51 4.57 17.93
CA THR A 88 -24.90 4.15 17.66
C THR A 88 -25.82 5.36 17.62
N HIS A 89 -26.87 5.26 16.83
CA HIS A 89 -27.94 6.27 16.76
C HIS A 89 -29.27 5.63 17.20
N GLN A 90 -30.14 6.41 17.83
CA GLN A 90 -31.46 5.96 18.33
C GLN A 90 -32.35 5.30 17.27
N SER A 91 -32.09 5.51 15.98
CA SER A 91 -32.78 4.83 14.86
C SER A 91 -32.35 3.38 14.65
N GLY A 92 -31.34 2.89 15.40
CA GLY A 92 -30.69 1.60 15.19
C GLY A 92 -29.47 1.66 14.29
N GLY A 93 -29.17 2.79 13.67
CA GLY A 93 -27.94 2.94 12.87
C GLY A 93 -26.68 2.84 13.71
N ARG A 94 -25.64 2.28 13.14
CA ARG A 94 -24.38 2.00 13.85
C ARG A 94 -23.18 2.05 12.91
N ILE A 95 -22.05 2.53 13.41
CA ILE A 95 -20.74 2.29 12.82
C ILE A 95 -19.82 1.62 13.83
N PHE A 96 -19.06 0.64 13.38
CA PHE A 96 -17.99 -0.01 14.15
C PHE A 96 -16.69 0.03 13.35
N TYR A 97 -15.55 -0.15 14.02
CA TYR A 97 -14.23 0.04 13.41
C TYR A 97 -13.41 -1.24 13.41
N ARG A 98 -12.63 -1.46 12.34
CA ARG A 98 -11.75 -2.63 12.18
C ARG A 98 -10.45 -2.29 11.47
N GLY A 99 -9.33 -2.85 11.97
CA GLY A 99 -8.10 -3.01 11.20
C GLY A 99 -8.29 -4.12 10.17
N LEU A 100 -8.07 -3.80 8.90
CA LEU A 100 -8.42 -4.69 7.81
C LEU A 100 -7.37 -5.79 7.58
N ALA A 101 -6.08 -5.53 7.90
CA ALA A 101 -5.00 -6.51 7.70
C ALA A 101 -4.86 -7.54 8.83
N ARG A 102 -5.14 -7.17 10.08
CA ARG A 102 -4.75 -7.97 11.26
C ARG A 102 -5.45 -9.32 11.38
N ASN A 103 -6.62 -9.48 10.78
CA ASN A 103 -7.35 -10.74 10.76
C ASN A 103 -8.25 -10.82 9.53
N ILE A 104 -7.61 -10.90 8.37
CA ILE A 104 -8.24 -10.86 7.05
C ILE A 104 -9.37 -11.90 6.92
N LEU A 105 -9.19 -13.10 7.50
CA LEU A 105 -10.19 -14.15 7.42
C LEU A 105 -11.46 -13.84 8.22
N SER A 106 -11.34 -13.08 9.33
CA SER A 106 -12.50 -12.67 10.13
C SER A 106 -13.37 -11.63 9.43
N LEU A 107 -12.80 -10.88 8.47
CA LEU A 107 -13.56 -9.88 7.70
C LEU A 107 -14.72 -10.50 6.94
N LYS A 108 -14.60 -11.77 6.51
CA LYS A 108 -15.66 -12.48 5.77
C LYS A 108 -17.01 -12.52 6.51
N GLY A 109 -16.97 -12.63 7.83
CA GLY A 109 -18.20 -12.61 8.64
C GLY A 109 -18.62 -11.20 9.07
N ILE A 110 -17.65 -10.33 9.33
CA ILE A 110 -17.88 -9.00 9.90
C ILE A 110 -18.44 -8.02 8.86
N LEU A 111 -18.00 -8.10 7.61
CA LEU A 111 -18.44 -7.22 6.52
C LEU A 111 -19.68 -7.73 5.77
N SER A 112 -20.23 -8.89 6.18
CA SER A 112 -21.50 -9.37 5.64
C SER A 112 -22.65 -8.67 6.36
N GLY A 113 -23.58 -8.07 5.61
CA GLY A 113 -24.74 -7.38 6.16
C GLY A 113 -24.53 -5.91 6.53
N VAL A 114 -23.34 -5.32 6.25
CA VAL A 114 -23.16 -3.89 6.36
C VAL A 114 -23.81 -3.17 5.18
N ASP A 115 -24.36 -1.99 5.38
CA ASP A 115 -24.87 -1.12 4.30
C ASP A 115 -23.71 -0.40 3.60
N GLY A 116 -22.63 -0.13 4.33
CA GLY A 116 -21.45 0.53 3.79
C GLY A 116 -20.17 0.18 4.52
N LEU A 117 -19.08 0.21 3.76
CA LEU A 117 -17.71 0.13 4.26
C LEU A 117 -17.00 1.44 3.91
N TRP A 118 -16.50 2.16 4.90
CA TRP A 118 -15.66 3.33 4.70
C TRP A 118 -14.21 2.99 5.01
N VAL A 119 -13.36 3.02 3.99
CA VAL A 119 -11.91 2.81 4.10
C VAL A 119 -11.21 4.16 4.01
N GLU A 120 -10.48 4.51 5.04
CA GLU A 120 -9.66 5.71 5.09
C GLU A 120 -8.18 5.37 4.88
N GLU A 121 -7.43 6.23 4.19
CA GLU A 121 -6.05 5.97 3.76
C GLU A 121 -5.93 4.70 2.89
N GLY A 122 -6.78 4.64 1.85
CA GLY A 122 -6.83 3.47 0.98
C GLY A 122 -5.55 3.15 0.24
N GLU A 123 -4.62 4.12 0.09
CA GLU A 123 -3.29 3.93 -0.49
C GLU A 123 -2.45 2.90 0.27
N GLY A 124 -2.71 2.73 1.57
CA GLY A 124 -2.00 1.77 2.41
C GLY A 124 -2.51 0.32 2.32
N LEU A 125 -3.58 0.04 1.56
CA LEU A 125 -4.16 -1.31 1.50
C LEU A 125 -3.28 -2.29 0.73
N SER A 126 -3.06 -3.47 1.33
CA SER A 126 -2.44 -4.60 0.65
C SER A 126 -3.40 -5.24 -0.37
N GLU A 127 -2.85 -5.98 -1.33
CA GLU A 127 -3.63 -6.67 -2.37
C GLU A 127 -4.60 -7.70 -1.77
N ASP A 128 -4.16 -8.44 -0.77
CA ASP A 128 -4.99 -9.43 -0.08
C ASP A 128 -6.12 -8.78 0.71
N THR A 129 -5.84 -7.68 1.42
CA THR A 129 -6.87 -6.92 2.11
C THR A 129 -7.91 -6.41 1.11
N LEU A 130 -7.48 -5.78 0.02
CA LEU A 130 -8.37 -5.26 -1.01
C LEU A 130 -9.25 -6.36 -1.62
N ARG A 131 -8.67 -7.51 -1.94
CA ARG A 131 -9.38 -8.66 -2.51
C ARG A 131 -10.43 -9.21 -1.57
N ILE A 132 -10.09 -9.40 -0.29
CA ILE A 132 -10.99 -10.01 0.70
C ILE A 132 -12.08 -9.04 1.14
N MET A 133 -11.76 -7.77 1.41
CA MET A 133 -12.76 -6.79 1.82
C MET A 133 -13.82 -6.57 0.73
N THR A 134 -13.40 -6.45 -0.54
CA THR A 134 -14.36 -6.26 -1.63
C THR A 134 -15.31 -7.43 -1.82
N ALA A 135 -14.83 -8.67 -1.66
CA ALA A 135 -15.66 -9.87 -1.73
C ALA A 135 -16.54 -10.08 -0.49
N SER A 136 -16.12 -9.57 0.66
CA SER A 136 -16.81 -9.79 1.94
C SER A 136 -17.87 -8.76 2.26
N THR A 137 -17.76 -7.54 1.74
CA THR A 137 -18.78 -6.49 1.85
C THR A 137 -19.96 -6.85 0.95
N ARG A 138 -20.97 -7.49 1.50
CA ARG A 138 -22.11 -8.01 0.74
C ARG A 138 -23.37 -8.07 1.60
N ALA A 139 -24.54 -8.05 0.95
CA ALA A 139 -25.80 -8.34 1.59
C ALA A 139 -25.87 -9.80 2.10
N THR A 140 -26.66 -10.05 3.13
CA THR A 140 -26.93 -11.37 3.66
C THR A 140 -28.16 -12.00 2.99
N ALA A 141 -28.37 -13.30 3.21
CA ALA A 141 -29.61 -13.96 2.82
C ALA A 141 -30.84 -13.32 3.48
N ALA A 142 -30.70 -12.89 4.75
CA ALA A 142 -31.78 -12.22 5.47
C ALA A 142 -32.14 -10.85 4.83
N ASP A 143 -31.15 -10.09 4.34
CA ASP A 143 -31.40 -8.82 3.62
C ASP A 143 -32.16 -9.09 2.32
N PHE A 144 -31.79 -10.16 1.61
CA PHE A 144 -32.49 -10.61 0.41
C PHE A 144 -33.94 -11.00 0.71
N ASP A 145 -34.15 -11.85 1.72
CA ASP A 145 -35.49 -12.31 2.11
C ASP A 145 -36.38 -11.14 2.55
N ALA A 146 -35.81 -10.17 3.29
CA ALA A 146 -36.52 -8.97 3.72
C ALA A 146 -36.91 -8.09 2.51
N ALA A 147 -36.03 -7.93 1.52
CA ALA A 147 -36.31 -7.17 0.32
C ALA A 147 -37.41 -7.83 -0.53
N VAL A 148 -37.34 -9.16 -0.68
CA VAL A 148 -38.39 -9.94 -1.37
C VAL A 148 -39.73 -9.81 -0.65
N ALA A 149 -39.78 -9.93 0.67
CA ALA A 149 -40.99 -9.74 1.46
C ALA A 149 -41.58 -8.33 1.35
N ALA A 150 -40.73 -7.31 1.13
CA ALA A 150 -41.11 -5.93 0.89
C ALA A 150 -41.51 -5.65 -0.58
N GLY A 151 -41.44 -6.65 -1.48
CA GLY A 151 -41.77 -6.50 -2.89
C GLY A 151 -40.77 -5.63 -3.67
N ILE A 152 -39.51 -5.52 -3.20
CA ILE A 152 -38.47 -4.73 -3.87
C ILE A 152 -37.90 -5.55 -5.04
N PRO A 153 -37.92 -5.03 -6.28
CA PRO A 153 -37.30 -5.68 -7.43
C PRO A 153 -35.81 -5.96 -7.21
N LEU A 154 -35.28 -7.01 -7.81
CA LEU A 154 -33.85 -7.40 -7.67
C LEU A 154 -32.90 -6.25 -8.06
N GLU A 155 -33.21 -5.52 -9.11
CA GLU A 155 -32.44 -4.37 -9.59
C GLU A 155 -32.45 -3.18 -8.65
N GLU A 156 -33.44 -3.10 -7.75
CA GLU A 156 -33.58 -2.04 -6.76
C GLU A 156 -33.07 -2.46 -5.37
N MET A 157 -32.67 -3.71 -5.20
CA MET A 157 -32.11 -4.19 -3.94
C MET A 157 -30.84 -3.43 -3.59
N LYS A 158 -30.73 -3.04 -2.34
CA LYS A 158 -29.53 -2.36 -1.83
C LYS A 158 -28.33 -3.29 -1.88
N THR A 159 -27.33 -2.92 -2.65
CA THR A 159 -25.99 -3.50 -2.57
C THR A 159 -25.15 -2.63 -1.64
N PRO A 160 -24.39 -3.21 -0.71
CA PRO A 160 -23.46 -2.46 0.14
C PRO A 160 -22.46 -1.66 -0.69
N GLU A 161 -22.20 -0.44 -0.27
CA GLU A 161 -21.25 0.45 -0.93
C GLU A 161 -19.89 0.42 -0.23
N ILE A 162 -18.81 0.55 -1.00
CA ILE A 162 -17.44 0.68 -0.51
C ILE A 162 -16.97 2.10 -0.84
N TRP A 163 -16.76 2.89 0.20
CA TRP A 163 -16.25 4.25 0.12
C TRP A 163 -14.79 4.28 0.52
N ILE A 164 -13.93 4.84 -0.32
CA ILE A 164 -12.49 4.90 -0.10
C ILE A 164 -12.04 6.34 -0.18
N THR A 165 -11.49 6.85 0.90
CA THR A 165 -10.80 8.15 0.94
C THR A 165 -9.31 7.90 0.95
N MET A 166 -8.58 8.54 0.02
CA MET A 166 -7.15 8.33 -0.12
C MET A 166 -6.44 9.51 -0.78
N ASN A 167 -5.13 9.57 -0.60
CA ASN A 167 -4.22 10.24 -1.51
C ASN A 167 -3.71 9.22 -2.54
N ARG A 168 -3.14 9.65 -3.65
CA ARG A 168 -2.42 8.72 -4.51
C ARG A 168 -1.08 8.39 -3.85
N GLY A 169 -0.78 7.12 -3.65
CA GLY A 169 0.55 6.67 -3.28
C GLY A 169 1.40 6.42 -4.52
N SER A 170 1.61 5.16 -4.86
CA SER A 170 2.30 4.72 -6.08
C SER A 170 1.31 4.20 -7.12
N ARG A 171 1.67 4.27 -8.41
CA ARG A 171 0.93 3.58 -9.48
C ARG A 171 0.91 2.05 -9.29
N SER A 172 1.88 1.52 -8.56
CA SER A 172 1.97 0.10 -8.21
C SER A 172 1.03 -0.34 -7.09
N ASP A 173 0.41 0.58 -6.36
CA ASP A 173 -0.48 0.25 -5.26
C ASP A 173 -1.71 -0.54 -5.73
N PRO A 174 -2.23 -1.47 -4.92
CA PRO A 174 -3.34 -2.33 -5.32
C PRO A 174 -4.59 -1.57 -5.76
N ILE A 175 -4.95 -0.47 -5.09
CA ILE A 175 -6.09 0.37 -5.50
C ILE A 175 -5.79 1.09 -6.80
N SER A 176 -4.58 1.62 -6.97
CA SER A 176 -4.15 2.30 -8.19
C SER A 176 -4.26 1.36 -9.39
N LYS A 177 -3.72 0.15 -9.29
CA LYS A 177 -3.82 -0.88 -10.35
C LYS A 177 -5.27 -1.29 -10.64
N LYS A 178 -6.07 -1.54 -9.61
CA LYS A 178 -7.41 -2.10 -9.77
C LYS A 178 -8.43 -1.08 -10.26
N TYR A 179 -8.38 0.15 -9.75
CA TYR A 179 -9.42 1.15 -9.98
C TYR A 179 -8.94 2.40 -10.69
N LEU A 180 -7.76 2.94 -10.34
CA LEU A 180 -7.33 4.24 -10.86
C LEU A 180 -6.72 4.14 -12.25
N ALA A 181 -6.04 3.04 -12.59
CA ALA A 181 -5.42 2.88 -13.91
C ALA A 181 -6.42 3.06 -15.08
N ARG A 182 -7.66 2.56 -14.92
CA ARG A 182 -8.71 2.73 -15.94
C ARG A 182 -9.36 4.11 -15.94
N ALA A 183 -9.24 4.84 -14.82
CA ALA A 183 -9.85 6.14 -14.63
C ALA A 183 -8.89 7.31 -14.96
N GLU A 184 -7.59 7.05 -15.09
CA GLU A 184 -6.55 8.08 -15.09
C GLU A 184 -6.74 9.15 -16.14
N ARG A 185 -7.04 8.77 -17.38
CA ARG A 185 -7.25 9.72 -18.48
C ARG A 185 -8.40 10.71 -18.23
N ASP A 186 -9.48 10.23 -17.60
CA ASP A 186 -10.64 11.07 -17.31
C ASP A 186 -10.41 11.92 -16.06
N LEU A 187 -9.68 11.38 -15.07
CA LEU A 187 -9.27 12.13 -13.88
C LEU A 187 -8.35 13.29 -14.24
N GLU A 188 -7.36 13.09 -15.13
CA GLU A 188 -6.48 14.16 -15.61
C GLU A 188 -7.22 15.29 -16.31
N ARG A 189 -8.31 14.97 -17.02
CA ARG A 189 -9.08 15.96 -17.80
C ARG A 189 -10.20 16.62 -17.04
N HIS A 190 -10.88 15.84 -16.19
CA HIS A 190 -12.16 16.21 -15.60
C HIS A 190 -12.20 16.12 -14.08
N GLN A 191 -11.15 15.54 -13.45
CA GLN A 191 -11.13 15.18 -12.02
C GLN A 191 -12.33 14.31 -11.61
N TYR A 192 -12.87 13.57 -12.57
CA TYR A 192 -14.04 12.74 -12.44
C TYR A 192 -13.99 11.54 -13.38
N TYR A 193 -14.35 10.37 -12.85
CA TYR A 193 -14.54 9.14 -13.62
C TYR A 193 -15.75 8.38 -13.12
N GLU A 194 -16.50 7.76 -14.03
CA GLU A 194 -17.64 6.90 -13.72
C GLU A 194 -17.76 5.76 -14.73
N ASP A 195 -18.00 4.54 -14.22
CA ASP A 195 -18.45 3.38 -14.97
C ASP A 195 -19.61 2.69 -14.23
N ASP A 196 -19.97 1.46 -14.61
CA ASP A 196 -21.09 0.72 -14.01
C ASP A 196 -20.86 0.40 -12.54
N GLU A 197 -19.62 0.19 -12.11
CA GLU A 197 -19.23 -0.22 -10.76
C GLU A 197 -18.67 0.92 -9.91
N LEU A 198 -17.98 1.88 -10.54
CA LEU A 198 -17.06 2.80 -9.89
C LEU A 198 -17.40 4.27 -10.17
N ILE A 199 -17.30 5.10 -9.14
CA ILE A 199 -17.10 6.55 -9.27
C ILE A 199 -15.77 6.92 -8.61
N VAL A 200 -14.97 7.73 -9.28
CA VAL A 200 -13.77 8.36 -8.72
C VAL A 200 -13.88 9.88 -8.88
N ILE A 201 -13.72 10.59 -7.79
CA ILE A 201 -13.69 12.06 -7.77
C ILE A 201 -12.37 12.53 -7.17
N GLU A 202 -11.74 13.48 -7.83
CA GLU A 202 -10.55 14.15 -7.29
C GLU A 202 -10.94 15.53 -6.75
N ALA A 203 -10.53 15.82 -5.51
CA ALA A 203 -10.70 17.10 -4.87
C ALA A 203 -9.44 17.48 -4.08
N ASN A 204 -9.03 18.73 -4.23
CA ASN A 204 -7.83 19.25 -3.59
C ASN A 204 -8.16 20.56 -2.85
N TYR A 205 -7.19 21.12 -2.12
CA TYR A 205 -7.39 22.36 -1.33
C TYR A 205 -7.88 23.54 -2.17
N ASN A 206 -7.53 23.60 -3.45
CA ASN A 206 -7.94 24.66 -4.38
C ASN A 206 -9.39 24.51 -4.90
N ASP A 207 -10.05 23.39 -4.66
CA ASP A 207 -11.48 23.20 -4.89
C ASP A 207 -12.32 23.73 -3.74
N MET A 208 -11.71 23.92 -2.58
CA MET A 208 -12.38 24.45 -1.40
C MET A 208 -12.61 25.97 -1.54
N PRO A 209 -13.74 26.50 -1.09
CA PRO A 209 -13.90 27.94 -0.95
C PRO A 209 -12.74 28.54 -0.16
N ARG A 210 -12.17 29.63 -0.68
CA ARG A 210 -10.95 30.23 -0.11
C ARG A 210 -11.07 30.55 1.38
N GLU A 211 -12.23 31.03 1.79
CA GLU A 211 -12.53 31.34 3.19
C GLU A 211 -12.49 30.08 4.09
N TRP A 212 -12.90 28.93 3.60
CA TRP A 212 -12.82 27.68 4.36
C TRP A 212 -11.35 27.23 4.52
N PHE A 213 -10.59 27.33 3.45
CA PHE A 213 -9.17 26.99 3.50
C PHE A 213 -8.39 27.91 4.45
N LEU A 214 -8.63 29.21 4.39
CA LEU A 214 -8.01 30.16 5.32
C LEU A 214 -8.42 29.90 6.78
N ALA A 215 -9.67 29.57 7.02
CA ALA A 215 -10.17 29.23 8.36
C ALA A 215 -9.57 27.93 8.93
N SER A 216 -9.08 27.04 8.07
CA SER A 216 -8.39 25.81 8.52
C SER A 216 -7.02 26.08 9.13
N GLY A 217 -6.43 27.26 8.93
CA GLY A 217 -5.08 27.63 9.39
C GLY A 217 -3.94 27.01 8.58
N LEU A 218 -4.23 26.24 7.52
CA LEU A 218 -3.23 25.49 6.74
C LEU A 218 -2.49 26.34 5.68
N GLU A 219 -2.91 27.59 5.44
CA GLU A 219 -2.27 28.41 4.40
C GLU A 219 -0.79 28.69 4.70
N THR A 220 -0.42 28.92 5.96
CA THR A 220 0.97 29.15 6.36
C THR A 220 1.83 27.91 6.10
N GLU A 221 1.31 26.71 6.43
CA GLU A 221 2.00 25.45 6.16
C GLU A 221 2.15 25.22 4.65
N ARG A 222 1.08 25.43 3.89
CA ARG A 222 1.09 25.27 2.43
C ARG A 222 2.10 26.22 1.76
N ALA A 223 2.16 27.47 2.19
CA ALA A 223 3.11 28.45 1.65
C ALA A 223 4.55 28.06 1.96
N SER A 224 4.82 27.61 3.20
CA SER A 224 6.14 27.10 3.59
C SER A 224 6.54 25.86 2.79
N ASP A 225 5.63 24.92 2.61
CA ASP A 225 5.89 23.72 1.81
C ASP A 225 6.18 24.06 0.35
N PHE A 226 5.49 25.04 -0.22
CA PHE A 226 5.74 25.49 -1.59
C PHE A 226 7.16 26.04 -1.79
N GLU A 227 7.73 26.64 -0.74
CA GLU A 227 9.10 27.19 -0.79
C GLU A 227 10.18 26.14 -0.50
N HIS A 228 9.89 25.13 0.32
CA HIS A 228 10.92 24.23 0.87
C HIS A 228 10.83 22.78 0.36
N MET A 229 9.68 22.35 -0.18
CA MET A 229 9.54 21.02 -0.75
C MET A 229 9.95 20.99 -2.22
N THR A 230 10.34 19.80 -2.72
CA THR A 230 10.39 19.58 -4.17
C THR A 230 8.99 19.75 -4.75
N ARG A 231 8.94 20.11 -6.03
CA ARG A 231 7.65 20.24 -6.74
C ARG A 231 6.78 19.00 -6.61
N GLN A 232 7.39 17.82 -6.74
CA GLN A 232 6.71 16.54 -6.67
C GLN A 232 6.14 16.25 -5.27
N GLN A 233 6.91 16.50 -4.20
CA GLN A 233 6.44 16.40 -2.82
C GLN A 233 5.26 17.34 -2.55
N TYR A 234 5.35 18.59 -3.01
CA TYR A 234 4.28 19.56 -2.87
C TYR A 234 3.01 19.12 -3.60
N GLU A 235 3.14 18.71 -4.86
CA GLU A 235 2.01 18.25 -5.66
C GLU A 235 1.37 16.99 -5.06
N HIS A 236 2.17 16.05 -4.53
CA HIS A 236 1.64 14.91 -3.80
C HIS A 236 0.86 15.32 -2.55
N LYS A 237 1.46 16.12 -1.68
CA LYS A 237 0.87 16.52 -0.40
C LYS A 237 -0.39 17.36 -0.57
N TRP A 238 -0.39 18.31 -1.50
CA TRP A 238 -1.44 19.33 -1.62
C TRP A 238 -2.39 19.12 -2.80
N LEU A 239 -1.93 18.47 -3.87
CA LEU A 239 -2.72 18.25 -5.09
C LEU A 239 -3.04 16.78 -5.35
N GLY A 240 -2.65 15.89 -4.45
CA GLY A 240 -3.02 14.48 -4.54
C GLY A 240 -2.36 13.70 -5.69
N ASN A 241 -1.26 14.21 -6.25
CA ASN A 241 -0.52 13.53 -7.31
C ASN A 241 0.22 12.29 -6.78
N TYR A 242 0.56 11.37 -7.68
CA TYR A 242 1.38 10.23 -7.31
C TYR A 242 2.74 10.65 -6.76
N LEU A 243 3.19 9.97 -5.71
CA LEU A 243 4.55 10.07 -5.21
C LEU A 243 5.35 8.91 -5.80
N GLU A 244 5.88 9.10 -7.00
CA GLU A 244 6.61 8.06 -7.72
C GLU A 244 8.09 8.01 -7.35
N ALA A 245 8.64 9.09 -6.82
CA ALA A 245 10.00 9.14 -6.30
C ALA A 245 9.98 9.12 -4.77
N VAL A 246 10.68 8.17 -4.20
CA VAL A 246 11.09 8.24 -2.79
C VAL A 246 12.39 9.04 -2.79
N ASP A 247 12.35 10.29 -2.34
CA ASP A 247 13.53 11.18 -2.36
C ASP A 247 14.77 10.56 -1.70
N ASP A 248 14.56 9.63 -0.77
CA ASP A 248 15.62 8.88 -0.09
C ASP A 248 15.85 7.48 -0.68
N ALA A 249 15.22 7.13 -1.79
CA ALA A 249 15.47 5.83 -2.42
C ALA A 249 16.87 5.81 -3.05
N ILE A 250 17.69 4.87 -2.62
CA ILE A 250 19.01 4.61 -3.23
C ILE A 250 18.85 4.21 -4.70
N ILE A 251 17.77 3.51 -5.04
CA ILE A 251 17.40 3.13 -6.41
C ILE A 251 16.00 3.68 -6.67
N GLN A 252 15.89 4.59 -7.62
CA GLN A 252 14.60 5.13 -8.02
C GLN A 252 13.77 4.08 -8.77
N PRO A 253 12.44 4.02 -8.58
CA PRO A 253 11.57 3.05 -9.26
C PRO A 253 11.74 3.07 -10.78
N GLU A 254 11.89 4.25 -11.40
CA GLU A 254 12.07 4.39 -12.84
C GLU A 254 13.40 3.78 -13.34
N TRP A 255 14.44 3.79 -12.49
CA TRP A 255 15.71 3.13 -12.83
C TRP A 255 15.55 1.62 -12.80
N PHE A 256 14.79 1.11 -11.81
CA PHE A 256 14.47 -0.31 -11.74
C PHE A 256 13.65 -0.74 -12.98
N ASP A 257 12.60 -0.01 -13.32
CA ASP A 257 11.75 -0.28 -14.49
C ASP A 257 12.56 -0.21 -15.81
N ALA A 258 13.48 0.74 -15.92
CA ALA A 258 14.38 0.83 -17.07
C ALA A 258 15.31 -0.37 -17.19
N CYS A 259 15.67 -1.00 -16.08
CA CYS A 259 16.51 -2.20 -16.05
C CYS A 259 15.78 -3.49 -16.45
N ILE A 260 14.43 -3.50 -16.38
CA ILE A 260 13.64 -4.67 -16.80
C ILE A 260 13.85 -4.92 -18.30
N ASP A 261 14.35 -6.14 -18.60
CA ASP A 261 14.69 -6.55 -19.96
C ASP A 261 15.70 -5.63 -20.70
N ALA A 262 16.49 -4.85 -19.94
CA ALA A 262 17.46 -3.93 -20.53
C ALA A 262 18.46 -4.64 -21.47
N HIS A 263 18.88 -5.86 -21.15
CA HIS A 263 19.77 -6.64 -22.01
C HIS A 263 19.14 -6.99 -23.36
N VAL A 264 17.82 -7.20 -23.42
CA VAL A 264 17.07 -7.42 -24.67
C VAL A 264 16.95 -6.10 -25.44
N LYS A 265 16.54 -5.03 -24.76
CA LYS A 265 16.36 -3.69 -25.35
C LYS A 265 17.65 -3.13 -25.91
N LEU A 266 18.78 -3.37 -25.26
CA LEU A 266 20.11 -2.90 -25.65
C LEU A 266 20.89 -3.91 -26.54
N GLY A 267 20.34 -5.09 -26.77
CA GLY A 267 20.88 -6.08 -27.70
C GLY A 267 22.16 -6.78 -27.22
N PHE A 268 22.45 -6.85 -25.91
CA PHE A 268 23.58 -7.58 -25.41
C PHE A 268 23.20 -8.95 -24.84
N LYS A 269 24.11 -9.92 -24.95
CA LYS A 269 23.91 -11.26 -24.38
C LYS A 269 24.48 -11.32 -22.96
N PRO A 270 23.80 -11.99 -22.04
CA PRO A 270 24.36 -12.27 -20.73
C PRO A 270 25.70 -12.98 -20.84
N ALA A 271 26.70 -12.48 -20.14
CA ALA A 271 28.05 -13.02 -20.13
C ALA A 271 28.68 -12.94 -18.74
N GLY A 272 29.56 -13.89 -18.43
CA GLY A 272 30.20 -14.00 -17.13
C GLY A 272 29.76 -15.23 -16.37
N ARG A 273 29.86 -15.19 -15.04
CA ARG A 273 29.53 -16.35 -14.18
C ARG A 273 28.04 -16.43 -13.91
N LYS A 274 27.54 -17.67 -13.86
CA LYS A 274 26.20 -17.99 -13.37
C LYS A 274 26.26 -18.12 -11.85
N VAL A 275 25.56 -17.30 -11.15
CA VAL A 275 25.58 -17.23 -9.68
C VAL A 275 24.17 -17.38 -9.13
N VAL A 276 23.99 -18.25 -8.15
CA VAL A 276 22.80 -18.30 -7.31
C VAL A 276 23.17 -17.78 -5.93
N SER A 277 22.40 -16.83 -5.43
CA SER A 277 22.50 -16.34 -4.05
C SER A 277 21.28 -16.74 -3.24
N HIS A 278 21.47 -17.01 -1.95
CA HIS A 278 20.44 -17.42 -1.03
C HIS A 278 20.48 -16.61 0.26
N ASP A 279 19.31 -16.11 0.65
CA ASP A 279 19.07 -15.47 1.93
C ASP A 279 18.25 -16.43 2.81
N PRO A 280 18.90 -17.12 3.79
CA PRO A 280 18.22 -18.12 4.60
C PRO A 280 17.41 -17.47 5.72
N SER A 281 16.18 -17.93 5.88
CA SER A 281 15.34 -17.64 7.05
C SER A 281 14.75 -18.93 7.61
N ASP A 282 14.31 -18.90 8.87
CA ASP A 282 13.58 -20.00 9.50
C ASP A 282 12.07 -19.77 9.40
N ASN A 283 11.28 -20.64 10.00
CA ASN A 283 9.84 -20.45 10.16
C ASN A 283 9.56 -19.16 10.93
N GLY A 284 9.00 -18.16 10.27
CA GLY A 284 8.76 -16.83 10.85
C GLY A 284 8.01 -15.91 9.89
N ALA A 285 8.10 -14.61 10.15
CA ALA A 285 7.49 -13.59 9.31
C ALA A 285 8.34 -13.25 8.06
N ASP A 286 9.62 -13.59 8.07
CA ASP A 286 10.55 -13.28 6.98
C ASP A 286 10.64 -14.45 6.00
N ASP A 287 10.46 -14.14 4.72
CA ASP A 287 10.63 -15.10 3.64
C ASP A 287 12.10 -15.46 3.44
N LYS A 288 12.37 -16.72 3.07
CA LYS A 288 13.67 -17.10 2.52
C LYS A 288 13.75 -16.75 1.05
N GLY A 289 14.85 -16.14 0.62
CA GLY A 289 15.05 -15.66 -0.73
C GLY A 289 16.09 -16.41 -1.52
N LEU A 290 15.93 -16.49 -2.84
CA LEU A 290 17.02 -16.78 -3.76
C LEU A 290 17.00 -15.87 -4.97
N ALA A 291 18.17 -15.62 -5.55
CA ALA A 291 18.30 -14.89 -6.81
C ALA A 291 19.30 -15.60 -7.72
N TYR A 292 18.97 -15.66 -9.02
CA TYR A 292 19.84 -16.22 -10.05
C TYR A 292 20.24 -15.14 -11.05
N ARG A 293 21.53 -15.00 -11.30
CA ARG A 293 22.08 -14.11 -12.33
C ARG A 293 23.11 -14.77 -13.23
N HIS A 294 23.20 -14.30 -14.47
CA HIS A 294 24.30 -14.63 -15.38
C HIS A 294 25.02 -13.31 -15.75
N GLY A 295 26.22 -13.15 -15.21
CA GLY A 295 26.92 -11.87 -15.26
C GLY A 295 26.13 -10.76 -14.55
N CYS A 296 25.80 -9.69 -15.26
CA CYS A 296 25.00 -8.56 -14.74
C CYS A 296 23.50 -8.73 -14.96
N VAL A 297 23.02 -9.79 -15.60
CA VAL A 297 21.59 -10.01 -15.86
C VAL A 297 20.99 -10.95 -14.82
N PHE A 298 20.00 -10.46 -14.06
CA PHE A 298 19.19 -11.28 -13.19
C PHE A 298 18.08 -11.95 -13.99
N PHE A 299 17.96 -13.26 -13.87
CA PHE A 299 16.98 -14.07 -14.58
C PHE A 299 15.82 -14.49 -13.70
N ASP A 300 16.06 -14.64 -12.40
CA ASP A 300 15.05 -15.11 -11.48
C ASP A 300 15.31 -14.59 -10.07
N VAL A 301 14.24 -14.24 -9.37
CA VAL A 301 14.23 -13.89 -7.95
C VAL A 301 13.00 -14.54 -7.35
N GLN A 302 13.20 -15.41 -6.36
CA GLN A 302 12.13 -16.14 -5.72
C GLN A 302 12.12 -15.91 -4.21
N ALA A 303 10.94 -15.92 -3.64
CA ALA A 303 10.71 -15.89 -2.20
C ALA A 303 9.85 -17.08 -1.77
N ARG A 304 10.10 -17.63 -0.58
CA ARG A 304 9.37 -18.76 -0.03
C ARG A 304 9.11 -18.56 1.46
N SER A 305 7.83 -18.54 1.84
CA SER A 305 7.39 -18.27 3.22
C SER A 305 7.27 -19.51 4.11
N PHE A 306 7.44 -20.72 3.57
CA PHE A 306 7.24 -21.98 4.27
C PHE A 306 8.51 -22.84 4.30
N GLY A 307 8.54 -23.79 5.23
CA GLY A 307 9.68 -24.65 5.48
C GLY A 307 10.69 -24.06 6.47
N ASP A 308 11.48 -24.90 7.11
CA ASP A 308 12.57 -24.48 8.00
C ASP A 308 13.81 -24.00 7.22
N VAL A 309 14.85 -23.62 7.95
CA VAL A 309 16.09 -23.10 7.35
C VAL A 309 16.80 -24.17 6.52
N SER A 310 16.71 -25.48 6.91
CA SER A 310 17.31 -26.60 6.17
C SER A 310 16.57 -26.88 4.87
N GLU A 311 15.23 -26.89 4.90
CA GLU A 311 14.39 -27.05 3.71
C GLU A 311 14.60 -25.90 2.72
N GLY A 312 14.83 -24.66 3.24
CA GLY A 312 15.21 -23.50 2.45
C GLY A 312 16.56 -23.67 1.77
N CYS A 313 17.55 -24.23 2.48
CA CYS A 313 18.86 -24.53 1.94
C CYS A 313 18.80 -25.59 0.82
N ASP A 314 18.04 -26.68 1.03
CA ASP A 314 17.86 -27.71 0.01
C ASP A 314 17.20 -27.14 -1.25
N TRP A 315 16.14 -26.38 -1.10
CA TRP A 315 15.49 -25.68 -2.21
C TRP A 315 16.44 -24.79 -3.01
N ALA A 316 17.27 -23.99 -2.34
CA ALA A 316 18.18 -23.07 -3.01
C ALA A 316 19.35 -23.82 -3.70
N THR A 317 19.85 -24.88 -3.08
CA THR A 317 20.93 -25.72 -3.67
C THR A 317 20.44 -26.56 -4.84
N ASP A 318 19.22 -27.11 -4.78
CA ASP A 318 18.59 -27.83 -5.88
C ASP A 318 18.37 -26.89 -7.08
N TYR A 319 17.90 -25.67 -6.82
CA TYR A 319 17.76 -24.65 -7.86
C TYR A 319 19.11 -24.30 -8.50
N ALA A 320 20.17 -24.15 -7.70
CA ALA A 320 21.51 -23.88 -8.22
C ALA A 320 22.03 -25.00 -9.14
N ILE A 321 21.75 -26.26 -8.80
CA ILE A 321 22.07 -27.41 -9.66
C ILE A 321 21.25 -27.36 -10.94
N GLN A 322 19.96 -27.13 -10.85
CA GLN A 322 19.03 -27.06 -11.99
C GLN A 322 19.46 -26.01 -13.04
N VAL A 323 19.85 -24.80 -12.60
CA VAL A 323 20.29 -23.73 -13.51
C VAL A 323 21.76 -23.84 -13.91
N GLN A 324 22.46 -24.89 -13.46
CA GLN A 324 23.91 -25.14 -13.70
C GLN A 324 24.73 -23.92 -13.25
N ALA A 325 24.49 -23.45 -12.02
CA ALA A 325 25.27 -22.37 -11.43
C ALA A 325 26.75 -22.75 -11.32
N GLN A 326 27.62 -21.75 -11.43
CA GLN A 326 29.05 -21.90 -11.23
C GLN A 326 29.45 -21.48 -9.81
N ASP A 327 28.67 -20.60 -9.20
CA ASP A 327 28.85 -20.14 -7.84
C ASP A 327 27.51 -20.21 -7.07
N PHE A 328 27.59 -20.59 -5.81
CA PHE A 328 26.52 -20.51 -4.84
C PHE A 328 27.01 -19.67 -3.65
N ILE A 329 26.29 -18.59 -3.36
CA ILE A 329 26.62 -17.63 -2.30
C ILE A 329 25.43 -17.56 -1.36
N TRP A 330 25.66 -17.63 -0.04
CA TRP A 330 24.57 -17.46 0.92
C TRP A 330 24.95 -16.51 2.06
N ASP A 331 23.95 -15.80 2.61
CA ASP A 331 24.20 -15.01 3.81
C ASP A 331 24.50 -15.92 4.98
N ALA A 332 25.66 -15.74 5.56
CA ALA A 332 26.17 -16.52 6.67
C ALA A 332 26.26 -15.71 7.97
N ASP A 333 25.59 -14.54 8.05
CA ASP A 333 25.33 -13.90 9.32
C ASP A 333 24.16 -14.63 10.02
N GLY A 334 24.30 -14.96 11.28
CA GLY A 334 23.27 -15.68 12.05
C GLY A 334 23.01 -17.12 11.58
N LEU A 335 21.78 -17.43 11.14
CA LEU A 335 21.32 -18.78 10.81
C LEU A 335 22.12 -19.44 9.67
N GLY A 336 22.51 -18.68 8.67
CA GLY A 336 23.20 -19.20 7.49
C GLY A 336 24.59 -19.77 7.79
N LEU A 337 25.21 -19.40 8.91
CA LEU A 337 26.51 -19.99 9.33
C LEU A 337 26.37 -21.50 9.60
N GLY A 338 25.25 -21.95 10.12
CA GLY A 338 24.98 -23.38 10.42
C GLY A 338 24.81 -24.23 9.16
N LEU A 339 24.49 -23.63 8.02
CA LEU A 339 24.21 -24.34 6.77
C LEU A 339 25.47 -24.82 6.02
N ARG A 340 26.67 -24.43 6.47
CA ARG A 340 27.94 -24.73 5.78
C ARG A 340 28.11 -26.22 5.42
N ARG A 341 27.78 -27.11 6.35
CA ARG A 341 27.91 -28.57 6.15
C ARG A 341 26.86 -29.04 5.13
N GLN A 342 25.61 -28.64 5.29
CA GLN A 342 24.51 -29.02 4.40
C GLN A 342 24.77 -28.57 2.95
N VAL A 343 25.21 -27.32 2.76
CA VAL A 343 25.60 -26.82 1.44
C VAL A 343 26.71 -27.64 0.82
N ALA A 344 27.74 -28.02 1.61
CA ALA A 344 28.83 -28.86 1.12
C ALA A 344 28.34 -30.28 0.76
N ASP A 345 27.49 -30.88 1.57
CA ASP A 345 26.90 -32.20 1.33
C ASP A 345 25.99 -32.17 0.08
N ASN A 346 25.15 -31.17 -0.08
CA ASN A 346 24.24 -31.02 -1.22
C ASN A 346 24.98 -30.84 -2.56
N PHE A 347 26.14 -30.20 -2.56
CA PHE A 347 26.96 -30.03 -3.76
C PHE A 347 28.02 -31.12 -3.94
N THR A 348 27.96 -32.25 -3.18
CA THR A 348 28.89 -33.38 -3.39
C THR A 348 28.79 -33.90 -4.83
N GLY A 349 29.91 -33.93 -5.54
CA GLY A 349 29.97 -34.32 -6.95
C GLY A 349 29.62 -33.25 -7.96
N GLN A 350 29.28 -32.02 -7.52
CA GLN A 350 29.00 -30.86 -8.35
C GLN A 350 30.22 -29.93 -8.44
N SER A 351 30.41 -29.26 -9.60
CA SER A 351 31.49 -28.30 -9.79
C SER A 351 31.01 -26.87 -9.48
N ILE A 352 30.31 -26.67 -8.36
CA ILE A 352 29.79 -25.38 -7.91
C ILE A 352 30.69 -24.83 -6.81
N ARG A 353 31.23 -23.62 -7.01
CA ARG A 353 32.01 -22.92 -5.99
C ARG A 353 31.06 -22.39 -4.92
N GLN A 354 31.39 -22.66 -3.67
CA GLN A 354 30.61 -22.27 -2.50
C GLN A 354 31.27 -21.08 -1.82
N GLU A 355 30.50 -20.02 -1.54
CA GLU A 355 31.01 -18.81 -0.87
C GLU A 355 30.05 -18.33 0.21
N LEU A 356 30.60 -18.09 1.39
CA LEU A 356 29.91 -17.47 2.51
C LEU A 356 29.97 -15.96 2.39
N PHE A 357 28.84 -15.30 2.33
CA PHE A 357 28.77 -13.86 2.48
C PHE A 357 28.52 -13.53 3.96
N ARG A 358 29.39 -12.72 4.54
CA ARG A 358 29.24 -12.21 5.90
C ARG A 358 29.22 -10.68 5.83
N GLY A 359 28.02 -10.10 5.84
CA GLY A 359 27.83 -8.66 5.74
C GLY A 359 28.39 -7.90 6.95
N SER A 360 28.45 -8.55 8.12
CA SER A 360 29.05 -8.00 9.34
C SER A 360 30.58 -8.00 9.34
N ALA A 361 31.23 -8.73 8.43
CA ALA A 361 32.69 -8.79 8.33
C ALA A 361 33.27 -7.41 7.94
N GLY A 362 34.58 -7.27 8.15
CA GLY A 362 35.32 -6.09 7.69
C GLY A 362 35.25 -5.92 6.17
N VAL A 363 35.46 -4.70 5.72
CA VAL A 363 35.42 -4.34 4.29
C VAL A 363 36.40 -5.15 3.45
N ASP A 364 36.04 -5.41 2.21
CA ASP A 364 36.94 -6.03 1.24
C ASP A 364 37.98 -5.00 0.76
N LYS A 365 39.25 -5.47 0.62
CA LYS A 365 40.36 -4.62 0.18
C LYS A 365 40.40 -3.29 0.94
N PRO A 366 40.61 -3.32 2.26
CA PRO A 366 40.47 -2.15 3.13
C PRO A 366 41.35 -0.95 2.73
N GLU A 367 42.51 -1.19 2.13
CA GLU A 367 43.42 -0.14 1.68
C GLU A 367 43.16 0.31 0.21
N ALA A 368 42.23 -0.31 -0.51
CA ALA A 368 41.85 0.18 -1.84
C ALA A 368 41.12 1.51 -1.71
N MET A 369 41.40 2.40 -2.63
CA MET A 369 40.82 3.75 -2.64
C MET A 369 39.44 3.71 -3.29
N TRP A 370 38.45 4.32 -2.60
CA TRP A 370 37.10 4.55 -3.09
C TRP A 370 36.89 6.04 -3.35
N GLN A 371 36.16 6.35 -4.42
CA GLN A 371 35.77 7.72 -4.76
C GLN A 371 34.35 7.73 -5.26
N MET A 372 33.57 8.72 -4.85
CA MET A 372 32.21 8.94 -5.35
C MET A 372 32.25 9.27 -6.85
N ILE A 373 31.48 8.57 -7.67
CA ILE A 373 31.53 8.69 -9.12
C ILE A 373 31.07 10.08 -9.60
N ASP A 374 30.11 10.67 -8.91
CA ASP A 374 29.48 11.95 -9.28
C ASP A 374 30.15 13.18 -8.67
N ASP A 375 31.16 12.99 -7.83
CA ASP A 375 31.91 14.08 -7.22
C ASP A 375 33.41 14.02 -7.53
N ASN A 376 33.78 14.58 -8.65
CA ASN A 376 35.20 14.70 -9.06
C ASN A 376 36.03 15.59 -8.13
N SER A 377 35.41 16.34 -7.21
CA SER A 377 36.09 17.17 -6.22
C SER A 377 36.40 16.39 -4.93
N ALA A 378 35.71 15.27 -4.68
CA ALA A 378 35.95 14.43 -3.52
C ALA A 378 37.31 13.72 -3.64
N ARG A 379 38.10 13.80 -2.58
CA ARG A 379 39.35 13.04 -2.51
C ARG A 379 39.04 11.55 -2.29
N PRO A 380 39.70 10.66 -3.04
CA PRO A 380 39.59 9.23 -2.78
C PRO A 380 39.99 8.90 -1.34
N ILE A 381 39.21 8.05 -0.68
CA ILE A 381 39.48 7.58 0.70
C ILE A 381 39.56 6.05 0.72
N PRO A 382 40.35 5.44 1.64
CA PRO A 382 40.42 3.99 1.76
C PRO A 382 39.04 3.36 2.05
N ASN A 383 38.76 2.18 1.50
CA ASN A 383 37.51 1.46 1.74
C ASN A 383 37.17 1.31 3.24
N LYS A 384 38.16 1.07 4.08
CA LYS A 384 37.97 0.98 5.55
C LYS A 384 37.43 2.25 6.17
N ASP A 385 37.69 3.42 5.56
CA ASP A 385 37.24 4.72 6.03
C ASP A 385 35.93 5.14 5.35
N ALA A 386 35.63 4.58 4.16
CA ALA A 386 34.43 4.83 3.39
C ALA A 386 33.23 3.99 3.88
N PHE A 387 33.47 2.74 4.32
CA PHE A 387 32.43 1.79 4.64
C PHE A 387 32.58 1.20 6.02
N LYS A 388 31.50 1.05 6.75
CA LYS A 388 31.49 0.49 8.11
C LYS A 388 31.79 -1.02 8.13
N ASN A 389 31.33 -1.74 7.15
CA ASN A 389 31.47 -3.19 7.02
C ASN A 389 31.25 -3.64 5.58
N ARG A 390 31.35 -4.96 5.32
CA ARG A 390 31.17 -5.54 3.98
C ARG A 390 29.76 -5.30 3.40
N ARG A 391 28.71 -5.30 4.24
CA ARG A 391 27.34 -5.03 3.79
C ARG A 391 27.18 -3.58 3.30
N ALA A 392 27.84 -2.64 3.96
CA ALA A 392 27.79 -1.24 3.54
C ALA A 392 28.66 -0.98 2.28
N GLN A 393 29.58 -1.87 1.95
CA GLN A 393 30.42 -1.79 0.76
C GLN A 393 29.76 -2.45 -0.46
N ALA A 394 28.90 -3.47 -0.25
CA ALA A 394 28.22 -4.21 -1.31
C ALA A 394 27.10 -3.43 -1.96
#